data_1dd314ed1c3b8132a52f725c17b38a0e
#
_entry.id   1dd314ed1c3b8132a52f725c17b38a0e
#
_cell.length_a   1.000
_cell.length_b   1.000
_cell.length_c   1.000
_cell.angle_alpha   90.00
_cell.angle_beta   90.00
_cell.angle_gamma   90.00
#
_symmetry.space_group_name_H-M   'P 1'
#
loop_
_entity.id
_entity.type
_entity.pdbx_description
1 polymer ?
#
loop_
_entity_poly.entity_id
_entity_poly.type
_entity_poly.pdbx_seq_one_letter_code
_entity_poly.pdbx_strand_id
1 'polypeptide(L)'
;MQQPPPSPPPADGPDAVPGSPVDVVTPAPNTRLIELPPGADPDQPRVLLQMPVDVRSISLVVLAVLASIVVLRWAGAVFVPLLLALMLTYALAPVVEWFWRRQVPRVLTTTVLLLTIVGSIGSTAYWLSDDAAELFNDLPVAARKVRDTLRAHSQHGPGVLDTVQNAATQIEQATRSQAAPLSARGVTRVLIERPPFNIRDYLWSGTVGLMGFAGQMMVVLFLTFFALCAGDTFRRKLVKITGPSLSRKKITVQLLDEITGQIERYLLVQLLMSLVVGVATWLVYWALGIEYSAVWGVVAGLLNFVPYIGSLAVTGGSALVAFLQFGTVDMALVAGGASLAIHTISGNLVTPWLTSRASSMNPVVVFASVLAWGWLWGIWGLLLGMPIMMVIKAVCDRVEDLKPIGELMGK
;
A
#
# COMPACT_ATOMS: atom_id res chain seq x y z
N MET A 1 72.97 -28.19 13.36
CA MET A 1 72.77 -29.61 13.01
C MET A 1 71.95 -30.25 14.14
N GLN A 2 70.66 -30.28 14.02
CA GLN A 2 69.78 -31.00 14.95
C GLN A 2 69.06 -32.09 14.13
N GLN A 3 69.19 -33.33 14.62
CA GLN A 3 68.57 -34.52 14.05
C GLN A 3 67.06 -34.51 14.23
N PRO A 4 66.29 -35.04 13.28
CA PRO A 4 64.87 -35.21 13.42
C PRO A 4 64.53 -36.40 14.33
N PRO A 5 63.36 -36.38 15.06
CA PRO A 5 62.95 -37.46 15.92
C PRO A 5 62.51 -38.71 15.16
N PRO A 6 62.61 -39.89 15.78
CA PRO A 6 62.28 -41.17 15.14
C PRO A 6 60.78 -41.38 14.95
N SER A 7 60.46 -42.11 13.88
CA SER A 7 59.09 -42.52 13.50
C SER A 7 58.49 -43.55 14.44
N PRO A 8 57.17 -43.54 14.67
CA PRO A 8 56.50 -44.54 15.53
C PRO A 8 56.36 -45.89 14.82
N PRO A 9 56.24 -46.98 15.61
CA PRO A 9 56.14 -48.36 15.10
C PRO A 9 54.78 -48.63 14.42
N PRO A 10 54.69 -49.68 13.58
CA PRO A 10 53.46 -50.03 12.86
C PRO A 10 52.42 -50.63 13.80
N ALA A 11 51.16 -50.24 13.60
CA ALA A 11 49.99 -50.72 14.30
C ALA A 11 49.65 -52.14 13.88
N ASP A 12 49.52 -53.02 14.84
CA ASP A 12 49.01 -54.37 14.68
C ASP A 12 47.52 -54.35 14.27
N GLY A 13 47.13 -55.36 13.51
CA GLY A 13 45.81 -55.49 12.90
C GLY A 13 44.66 -55.70 13.91
N PRO A 14 43.43 -55.64 13.44
CA PRO A 14 42.26 -55.55 14.28
C PRO A 14 41.85 -56.89 14.90
N ASP A 15 41.85 -56.94 16.20
CA ASP A 15 41.12 -58.00 16.94
C ASP A 15 39.62 -57.79 16.82
N ALA A 16 38.96 -58.86 16.38
CA ALA A 16 37.50 -58.94 16.31
C ALA A 16 36.86 -58.85 17.71
N VAL A 17 36.10 -57.80 17.95
CA VAL A 17 35.21 -57.66 19.13
C VAL A 17 33.92 -58.37 18.86
N PRO A 18 33.47 -59.31 19.71
CA PRO A 18 32.18 -59.98 19.53
C PRO A 18 31.01 -59.04 19.93
N GLY A 19 30.03 -58.95 19.05
CA GLY A 19 28.65 -58.61 19.18
C GLY A 19 28.18 -57.73 20.36
N SER A 20 28.10 -56.41 20.19
CA SER A 20 27.20 -55.59 20.97
C SER A 20 25.74 -55.87 20.54
N PRO A 21 24.80 -55.99 21.49
CA PRO A 21 23.41 -56.17 21.14
C PRO A 21 22.87 -54.97 20.36
N VAL A 22 22.28 -55.23 19.22
CA VAL A 22 21.52 -54.21 18.43
C VAL A 22 20.43 -53.67 19.37
N ASP A 23 20.55 -52.40 19.74
CA ASP A 23 19.49 -51.69 20.45
C ASP A 23 18.20 -51.77 19.60
N VAL A 24 17.28 -52.61 20.05
CA VAL A 24 15.93 -52.63 19.52
C VAL A 24 15.28 -51.31 19.91
N VAL A 25 15.26 -50.36 19.00
CA VAL A 25 14.49 -49.11 19.13
C VAL A 25 13.03 -49.49 19.24
N THR A 26 12.50 -49.49 20.46
CA THR A 26 11.09 -49.61 20.72
C THR A 26 10.37 -48.48 20.04
N PRO A 27 9.42 -48.74 19.12
CA PRO A 27 8.66 -47.69 18.42
C PRO A 27 7.79 -46.92 19.43
N ALA A 28 7.76 -45.61 19.29
CA ALA A 28 6.93 -44.71 20.08
C ALA A 28 5.45 -45.14 20.04
N PRO A 29 4.66 -44.95 21.11
CA PRO A 29 3.33 -45.56 21.30
C PRO A 29 2.21 -45.09 20.32
N ASN A 30 2.54 -44.38 19.26
CA ASN A 30 1.57 -43.88 18.27
C ASN A 30 1.91 -44.24 16.81
N THR A 31 2.80 -45.22 16.57
CA THR A 31 3.10 -45.66 15.20
C THR A 31 1.99 -46.65 14.76
N ARG A 32 1.02 -46.17 13.99
CA ARG A 32 0.10 -47.05 13.26
C ARG A 32 0.90 -47.76 12.18
N LEU A 33 1.01 -49.10 12.34
CA LEU A 33 1.54 -49.99 11.30
C LEU A 33 0.58 -49.93 10.10
N ILE A 34 1.01 -49.28 9.02
CA ILE A 34 0.27 -49.30 7.75
C ILE A 34 0.65 -50.61 7.08
N GLU A 35 -0.33 -51.55 6.96
CA GLU A 35 -0.15 -52.78 6.21
C GLU A 35 0.18 -52.46 4.74
N LEU A 36 1.25 -53.03 4.26
CA LEU A 36 1.74 -52.85 2.89
C LEU A 36 0.77 -53.55 1.89
N PRO A 37 0.42 -52.92 0.78
CA PRO A 37 -0.33 -53.60 -0.27
C PRO A 37 0.47 -54.79 -0.85
N PRO A 38 -0.16 -55.89 -1.19
CA PRO A 38 0.51 -57.06 -1.72
C PRO A 38 1.23 -56.74 -3.03
N GLY A 39 2.56 -56.98 -3.08
CA GLY A 39 3.42 -56.73 -4.25
C GLY A 39 4.42 -55.59 -4.09
N ALA A 40 4.56 -54.99 -2.92
CA ALA A 40 5.53 -53.94 -2.67
C ALA A 40 6.92 -54.52 -2.37
N ASP A 41 7.96 -54.08 -3.10
CA ASP A 41 9.37 -54.45 -2.93
C ASP A 41 9.88 -53.93 -1.58
N PRO A 42 10.39 -54.79 -0.67
CA PRO A 42 10.80 -54.39 0.67
C PRO A 42 12.09 -53.54 0.72
N ASP A 43 12.89 -53.52 -0.37
CA ASP A 43 14.20 -52.90 -0.37
C ASP A 43 14.24 -51.47 -0.96
N GLN A 44 13.09 -50.89 -1.32
CA GLN A 44 13.08 -49.47 -1.74
C GLN A 44 13.03 -48.52 -0.55
N PRO A 45 13.99 -47.61 -0.38
CA PRO A 45 13.92 -46.60 0.66
C PRO A 45 12.74 -45.65 0.41
N ARG A 46 11.64 -45.90 1.10
CA ARG A 46 10.46 -45.01 1.03
C ARG A 46 10.70 -43.83 1.96
N VAL A 47 11.01 -42.70 1.39
CA VAL A 47 10.95 -41.41 2.11
C VAL A 47 9.48 -41.09 2.31
N LEU A 48 8.91 -41.56 3.40
CA LEU A 48 7.60 -41.09 3.87
C LEU A 48 7.78 -39.67 4.38
N LEU A 49 7.53 -38.69 3.52
CA LEU A 49 7.31 -37.31 3.92
C LEU A 49 5.98 -37.26 4.72
N GLN A 50 6.01 -37.77 5.95
CA GLN A 50 4.98 -37.43 6.94
C GLN A 50 5.30 -36.00 7.42
N MET A 51 4.80 -35.01 6.75
CA MET A 51 4.52 -33.75 7.40
C MET A 51 3.27 -33.97 8.26
N PRO A 52 3.39 -34.05 9.58
CA PRO A 52 2.22 -34.01 10.42
C PRO A 52 1.67 -32.58 10.34
N VAL A 53 0.84 -32.35 9.34
CA VAL A 53 0.07 -31.12 9.26
C VAL A 53 -0.97 -31.23 10.38
N ASP A 54 -0.61 -30.70 11.54
CA ASP A 54 -1.52 -30.65 12.68
C ASP A 54 -2.62 -29.61 12.32
N VAL A 55 -3.75 -30.13 11.86
CA VAL A 55 -4.94 -29.34 11.46
C VAL A 55 -5.32 -28.36 12.58
N ARG A 56 -5.08 -28.72 13.83
CA ARG A 56 -5.34 -27.87 15.00
C ARG A 56 -4.41 -26.67 15.02
N SER A 57 -3.14 -26.83 14.72
CA SER A 57 -2.17 -25.74 14.63
C SER A 57 -2.50 -24.79 13.48
N ILE A 58 -2.88 -25.31 12.31
CA ILE A 58 -3.30 -24.49 11.18
C ILE A 58 -4.56 -23.69 11.52
N SER A 59 -5.56 -24.33 12.13
CA SER A 59 -6.79 -23.64 12.52
C SER A 59 -6.52 -22.52 13.51
N LEU A 60 -5.62 -22.71 14.47
CA LEU A 60 -5.21 -21.69 15.43
C LEU A 60 -4.47 -20.54 14.73
N VAL A 61 -3.58 -20.81 13.79
CA VAL A 61 -2.89 -19.78 13.00
C VAL A 61 -3.87 -18.97 12.17
N VAL A 62 -4.79 -19.63 11.47
CA VAL A 62 -5.84 -18.95 10.68
C VAL A 62 -6.70 -18.07 11.58
N LEU A 63 -7.13 -18.58 12.73
CA LEU A 63 -7.93 -17.81 13.70
C LEU A 63 -7.15 -16.61 14.24
N ALA A 64 -5.87 -16.79 14.56
CA ALA A 64 -4.99 -15.70 15.03
C ALA A 64 -4.81 -14.62 13.96
N VAL A 65 -4.62 -15.00 12.70
CA VAL A 65 -4.52 -14.06 11.57
C VAL A 65 -5.82 -13.29 11.38
N LEU A 66 -6.97 -13.98 11.37
CA LEU A 66 -8.28 -13.32 11.24
C LEU A 66 -8.56 -12.38 12.41
N ALA A 67 -8.28 -12.81 13.64
CA ALA A 67 -8.41 -11.96 14.83
C ALA A 67 -7.49 -10.74 14.75
N SER A 68 -6.24 -10.90 14.29
CA SER A 68 -5.30 -9.80 14.11
C SER A 68 -5.80 -8.78 13.08
N ILE A 69 -6.39 -9.24 11.97
CA ILE A 69 -6.98 -8.35 10.95
C ILE A 69 -8.14 -7.54 11.55
N VAL A 70 -9.03 -8.18 12.30
CA VAL A 70 -10.16 -7.49 12.95
C VAL A 70 -9.67 -6.46 13.96
N VAL A 71 -8.69 -6.82 14.80
CA VAL A 71 -8.09 -5.92 15.79
C VAL A 71 -7.39 -4.75 15.09
N LEU A 72 -6.60 -4.99 14.05
CA LEU A 72 -5.92 -3.94 13.28
C LEU A 72 -6.92 -2.98 12.63
N ARG A 73 -8.02 -3.50 12.09
CA ARG A 73 -9.08 -2.69 11.49
C ARG A 73 -9.75 -1.79 12.53
N TRP A 74 -10.08 -2.34 13.70
CA TRP A 74 -10.70 -1.59 14.80
C TRP A 74 -9.73 -0.56 15.40
N ALA A 75 -8.47 -0.94 15.58
CA ALA A 75 -7.43 -0.09 16.13
C ALA A 75 -6.88 0.96 15.14
N GLY A 76 -7.36 0.96 13.88
CA GLY A 76 -6.94 1.90 12.83
C GLY A 76 -7.04 3.36 13.25
N ALA A 77 -8.07 3.73 14.03
CA ALA A 77 -8.24 5.08 14.55
C ALA A 77 -7.05 5.58 15.39
N VAL A 78 -6.30 4.67 16.02
CA VAL A 78 -5.10 4.98 16.82
C VAL A 78 -3.82 4.73 16.03
N PHE A 79 -3.74 3.61 15.33
CA PHE A 79 -2.51 3.23 14.60
C PHE A 79 -2.23 4.14 13.41
N VAL A 80 -3.25 4.57 12.68
CA VAL A 80 -3.05 5.43 11.50
C VAL A 80 -2.42 6.78 11.89
N PRO A 81 -2.95 7.56 12.83
CA PRO A 81 -2.30 8.80 13.27
C PRO A 81 -0.89 8.58 13.83
N LEU A 82 -0.68 7.49 14.57
CA LEU A 82 0.62 7.16 15.14
C LEU A 82 1.66 6.87 14.06
N LEU A 83 1.31 6.05 13.06
CA LEU A 83 2.19 5.70 11.95
C LEU A 83 2.45 6.91 11.04
N LEU A 84 1.43 7.73 10.76
CA LEU A 84 1.60 8.98 10.02
C LEU A 84 2.55 9.93 10.74
N ALA A 85 2.37 10.10 12.05
CA ALA A 85 3.26 10.92 12.85
C ALA A 85 4.71 10.40 12.86
N LEU A 86 4.87 9.08 12.93
CA LEU A 86 6.18 8.44 12.84
C LEU A 86 6.83 8.67 11.46
N MET A 87 6.07 8.51 10.38
CA MET A 87 6.55 8.77 9.01
C MET A 87 6.94 10.23 8.83
N LEU A 88 6.09 11.15 9.28
CA LEU A 88 6.38 12.58 9.23
C LEU A 88 7.60 12.95 10.07
N THR A 89 7.77 12.30 11.24
CA THR A 89 8.96 12.45 12.08
C THR A 89 10.22 12.03 11.32
N TYR A 90 10.24 10.86 10.69
CA TYR A 90 11.39 10.40 9.91
C TYR A 90 11.66 11.28 8.68
N ALA A 91 10.62 11.77 8.02
CA ALA A 91 10.79 12.68 6.87
C ALA A 91 11.41 14.01 7.28
N LEU A 92 11.08 14.52 8.48
CA LEU A 92 11.54 15.82 8.97
C LEU A 92 12.80 15.75 9.85
N ALA A 93 13.13 14.57 10.37
CA ALA A 93 14.28 14.37 11.25
C ALA A 93 15.60 14.90 10.66
N PRO A 94 15.96 14.68 9.38
CA PRO A 94 17.20 15.20 8.79
C PRO A 94 17.28 16.72 8.85
N VAL A 95 16.15 17.41 8.63
CA VAL A 95 16.09 18.88 8.66
C VAL A 95 16.29 19.39 10.08
N VAL A 96 15.58 18.80 11.06
CA VAL A 96 15.69 19.17 12.47
C VAL A 96 17.12 18.89 12.99
N GLU A 97 17.70 17.75 12.61
CA GLU A 97 19.08 17.40 13.00
C GLU A 97 20.12 18.37 12.42
N TRP A 98 19.94 18.81 11.16
CA TRP A 98 20.81 19.77 10.51
C TRP A 98 20.80 21.14 11.24
N PHE A 99 19.62 21.63 11.66
CA PHE A 99 19.52 22.87 12.45
C PHE A 99 20.06 22.69 13.88
N TRP A 100 19.83 21.53 14.48
CA TRP A 100 20.35 21.24 15.82
C TRP A 100 21.88 21.23 15.85
N ARG A 101 22.53 20.69 14.82
CA ARG A 101 23.98 20.77 14.65
C ARG A 101 24.51 22.21 14.55
N ARG A 102 23.64 23.14 14.18
CA ARG A 102 23.93 24.59 14.17
C ARG A 102 23.54 25.30 15.46
N GLN A 103 23.34 24.55 16.55
CA GLN A 103 22.98 25.02 17.90
C GLN A 103 21.58 25.66 18.01
N VAL A 104 20.69 25.44 17.06
CA VAL A 104 19.28 25.84 17.18
C VAL A 104 18.53 24.82 18.02
N PRO A 105 17.76 25.24 19.06
CA PRO A 105 17.02 24.29 19.90
C PRO A 105 16.00 23.49 19.09
N ARG A 106 15.93 22.18 19.32
CA ARG A 106 15.03 21.26 18.60
C ARG A 106 13.57 21.73 18.64
N VAL A 107 13.12 22.24 19.80
CA VAL A 107 11.75 22.73 19.97
C VAL A 107 11.45 23.87 19.01
N LEU A 108 12.34 24.86 18.90
CA LEU A 108 12.16 26.02 18.01
C LEU A 108 12.15 25.57 16.54
N THR A 109 13.13 24.75 16.14
CA THR A 109 13.21 24.24 14.77
C THR A 109 11.96 23.44 14.39
N THR A 110 11.52 22.54 15.26
CA THR A 110 10.33 21.72 15.01
C THR A 110 9.08 22.57 14.90
N THR A 111 8.90 23.56 15.80
CA THR A 111 7.74 24.46 15.77
C THR A 111 7.71 25.25 14.46
N VAL A 112 8.82 25.90 14.08
CA VAL A 112 8.91 26.69 12.84
C VAL A 112 8.66 25.79 11.63
N LEU A 113 9.27 24.61 11.58
CA LEU A 113 9.13 23.66 10.47
C LEU A 113 7.67 23.19 10.30
N LEU A 114 7.02 22.79 11.38
CA LEU A 114 5.61 22.36 11.33
C LEU A 114 4.67 23.51 10.96
N LEU A 115 4.89 24.73 11.49
CA LEU A 115 4.12 25.91 11.11
C LEU A 115 4.33 26.26 9.63
N THR A 116 5.55 26.14 9.11
CA THR A 116 5.85 26.35 7.69
C THR A 116 5.11 25.34 6.81
N ILE A 117 5.11 24.07 7.20
CA ILE A 117 4.39 23.01 6.45
C ILE A 117 2.89 23.28 6.46
N VAL A 118 2.31 23.52 7.62
CA VAL A 118 0.86 23.80 7.74
C VAL A 118 0.50 25.07 6.98
N GLY A 119 1.32 26.12 7.12
CA GLY A 119 1.14 27.37 6.40
C GLY A 119 1.25 27.22 4.89
N SER A 120 2.22 26.43 4.39
CA SER A 120 2.38 26.18 2.95
C SER A 120 1.21 25.36 2.39
N ILE A 121 0.74 24.32 3.11
CA ILE A 121 -0.44 23.55 2.70
C ILE A 121 -1.68 24.45 2.69
N GLY A 122 -1.89 25.23 3.76
CA GLY A 122 -3.02 26.15 3.85
C GLY A 122 -2.99 27.24 2.78
N SER A 123 -1.84 27.81 2.50
CA SER A 123 -1.66 28.79 1.42
C SER A 123 -1.92 28.17 0.05
N THR A 124 -1.38 26.99 -0.23
CA THR A 124 -1.65 26.28 -1.50
C THR A 124 -3.14 25.96 -1.65
N ALA A 125 -3.77 25.46 -0.59
CA ALA A 125 -5.21 25.17 -0.59
C ALA A 125 -6.05 26.42 -0.83
N TYR A 126 -5.67 27.55 -0.22
CA TYR A 126 -6.35 28.83 -0.43
C TYR A 126 -6.22 29.32 -1.87
N TRP A 127 -5.01 29.27 -2.43
CA TRP A 127 -4.76 29.72 -3.81
C TRP A 127 -5.47 28.85 -4.87
N LEU A 128 -5.64 27.56 -4.60
CA LEU A 128 -6.28 26.61 -5.50
C LEU A 128 -7.77 26.40 -5.20
N SER A 129 -8.33 27.05 -4.18
CA SER A 129 -9.73 26.82 -3.76
C SER A 129 -10.74 27.15 -4.83
N ASP A 130 -10.53 28.26 -5.54
CA ASP A 130 -11.46 28.72 -6.58
C ASP A 130 -11.40 27.79 -7.80
N ASP A 131 -10.18 27.50 -8.28
CA ASP A 131 -9.97 26.56 -9.39
C ASP A 131 -10.51 25.16 -9.11
N ALA A 132 -10.29 24.68 -7.87
CA ALA A 132 -10.79 23.38 -7.44
C ALA A 132 -12.32 23.35 -7.35
N ALA A 133 -12.94 24.42 -6.83
CA ALA A 133 -14.40 24.53 -6.74
C ALA A 133 -15.02 24.55 -8.14
N GLU A 134 -14.43 25.28 -9.06
CA GLU A 134 -14.90 25.37 -10.45
C GLU A 134 -14.77 24.01 -11.16
N LEU A 135 -13.62 23.33 -11.01
CA LEU A 135 -13.41 21.95 -11.51
C LEU A 135 -14.50 20.99 -10.98
N PHE A 136 -14.83 21.05 -9.69
CA PHE A 136 -15.87 20.19 -9.11
C PHE A 136 -17.27 20.52 -9.64
N ASN A 137 -17.55 21.78 -9.94
CA ASN A 137 -18.83 22.19 -10.51
C ASN A 137 -18.97 21.77 -11.98
N ASP A 138 -17.87 21.70 -12.71
CA ASP A 138 -17.83 21.28 -14.10
C ASP A 138 -17.93 19.77 -14.30
N LEU A 139 -17.49 18.97 -13.32
CA LEU A 139 -17.52 17.51 -13.41
C LEU A 139 -18.91 16.91 -13.75
N PRO A 140 -20.05 17.36 -13.17
CA PRO A 140 -21.37 16.85 -13.54
C PRO A 140 -21.79 17.20 -14.97
N VAL A 141 -21.44 18.41 -15.44
CA VAL A 141 -21.69 18.86 -16.80
C VAL A 141 -20.87 18.02 -17.77
N ALA A 142 -19.67 17.82 -17.42
CA ALA A 142 -18.69 16.98 -18.06
C ALA A 142 -19.18 15.53 -18.23
N ALA A 143 -19.66 14.91 -17.18
CA ALA A 143 -20.20 13.54 -17.21
C ALA A 143 -21.43 13.42 -18.17
N ARG A 144 -22.26 14.46 -18.24
CA ARG A 144 -23.37 14.52 -19.20
C ARG A 144 -22.87 14.60 -20.64
N LYS A 145 -21.89 15.45 -20.92
CA LYS A 145 -21.31 15.64 -22.26
C LYS A 145 -20.66 14.33 -22.79
N VAL A 146 -19.94 13.59 -21.95
CA VAL A 146 -19.41 12.25 -22.29
C VAL A 146 -20.53 11.30 -22.66
N ARG A 147 -21.58 11.24 -21.84
CA ARG A 147 -22.73 10.37 -22.09
C ARG A 147 -23.43 10.71 -23.42
N ASP A 148 -23.57 12.00 -23.73
CA ASP A 148 -24.24 12.46 -24.96
C ASP A 148 -23.35 12.20 -26.19
N THR A 149 -22.04 12.39 -26.10
CA THR A 149 -21.08 12.07 -27.16
C THR A 149 -21.01 10.57 -27.44
N LEU A 150 -21.00 9.74 -26.39
CA LEU A 150 -21.04 8.27 -26.54
C LEU A 150 -22.36 7.82 -27.20
N ARG A 151 -23.48 8.45 -26.85
CA ARG A 151 -24.79 8.19 -27.52
C ARG A 151 -24.81 8.64 -28.95
N ALA A 152 -24.23 9.80 -29.29
CA ALA A 152 -24.15 10.28 -30.65
C ALA A 152 -23.29 9.38 -31.55
N HIS A 153 -22.19 8.82 -31.01
CA HIS A 153 -21.36 7.86 -31.73
C HIS A 153 -22.03 6.49 -31.92
N SER A 154 -22.86 6.06 -30.97
CA SER A 154 -23.64 4.82 -31.12
C SER A 154 -24.79 4.96 -32.11
N GLN A 155 -25.20 6.19 -32.48
CA GLN A 155 -26.27 6.43 -33.47
C GLN A 155 -25.80 6.42 -34.93
N HIS A 156 -24.51 6.29 -35.22
CA HIS A 156 -23.97 6.22 -36.59
C HIS A 156 -23.81 4.80 -37.16
N GLY A 157 -24.23 3.78 -36.39
CA GLY A 157 -24.40 2.42 -36.89
C GLY A 157 -25.55 1.76 -36.15
N PRO A 158 -26.37 0.90 -36.78
CA PRO A 158 -27.40 0.18 -36.07
C PRO A 158 -26.70 -0.80 -35.11
N GLY A 159 -26.49 -0.35 -33.89
CA GLY A 159 -25.89 -1.14 -32.83
C GLY A 159 -26.80 -2.33 -32.50
N VAL A 160 -26.23 -3.50 -32.35
CA VAL A 160 -26.97 -4.72 -31.95
C VAL A 160 -27.80 -4.46 -30.67
N LEU A 161 -27.35 -3.54 -29.79
CA LEU A 161 -28.09 -3.11 -28.61
C LEU A 161 -29.36 -2.29 -28.94
N ASP A 162 -29.30 -1.37 -29.91
CA ASP A 162 -30.49 -0.61 -30.35
C ASP A 162 -31.51 -1.52 -31.03
N THR A 163 -31.04 -2.49 -31.80
CA THR A 163 -31.92 -3.49 -32.42
C THR A 163 -32.58 -4.38 -31.36
N VAL A 164 -31.83 -4.79 -30.32
CA VAL A 164 -32.38 -5.57 -29.20
C VAL A 164 -33.33 -4.73 -28.34
N GLN A 165 -33.01 -3.46 -28.08
CA GLN A 165 -33.87 -2.56 -27.31
C GLN A 165 -35.15 -2.22 -28.05
N ASN A 166 -35.07 -1.95 -29.35
CA ASN A 166 -36.25 -1.73 -30.21
C ASN A 166 -37.09 -3.00 -30.34
N ALA A 167 -36.48 -4.17 -30.46
CA ALA A 167 -37.18 -5.44 -30.47
C ALA A 167 -37.85 -5.72 -29.10
N ALA A 168 -37.17 -5.43 -27.99
CA ALA A 168 -37.75 -5.56 -26.65
C ALA A 168 -38.93 -4.61 -26.43
N THR A 169 -38.83 -3.35 -26.90
CA THR A 169 -39.91 -2.35 -26.80
C THR A 169 -41.10 -2.72 -27.70
N GLN A 170 -40.85 -3.26 -28.88
CA GLN A 170 -41.91 -3.76 -29.76
C GLN A 170 -42.62 -4.99 -29.17
N ILE A 171 -41.90 -5.91 -28.57
CA ILE A 171 -42.48 -7.05 -27.87
C ILE A 171 -43.31 -6.58 -26.67
N GLU A 172 -42.81 -5.61 -25.90
CA GLU A 172 -43.53 -5.03 -24.76
C GLU A 172 -44.81 -4.32 -25.20
N GLN A 173 -44.76 -3.55 -26.31
CA GLN A 173 -45.93 -2.91 -26.88
C GLN A 173 -46.93 -3.93 -27.48
N ALA A 174 -46.46 -4.96 -28.15
CA ALA A 174 -47.30 -6.05 -28.66
C ALA A 174 -47.99 -6.83 -27.52
N THR A 175 -47.28 -7.05 -26.41
CA THR A 175 -47.83 -7.70 -25.22
C THR A 175 -48.82 -6.81 -24.48
N ARG A 176 -48.60 -5.49 -24.46
CA ARG A 176 -49.57 -4.53 -23.86
C ARG A 176 -50.83 -4.37 -24.73
N SER A 177 -50.74 -4.49 -26.04
CA SER A 177 -51.90 -4.36 -26.94
C SER A 177 -52.84 -5.60 -26.88
N GLN A 178 -52.38 -6.73 -26.39
CA GLN A 178 -53.19 -7.93 -26.20
C GLN A 178 -53.71 -8.14 -24.76
N ALA A 179 -53.23 -7.36 -23.80
CA ALA A 179 -53.72 -7.39 -22.43
C ALA A 179 -54.92 -6.43 -22.30
N ALA A 180 -56.14 -6.96 -22.36
CA ALA A 180 -57.33 -6.26 -21.89
C ALA A 180 -57.08 -5.72 -20.47
N PRO A 181 -57.67 -4.60 -20.07
CA PRO A 181 -57.42 -3.98 -18.76
C PRO A 181 -57.98 -4.89 -17.67
N LEU A 182 -57.17 -5.84 -17.23
CA LEU A 182 -57.41 -6.51 -15.97
C LEU A 182 -57.16 -5.52 -14.86
N SER A 183 -58.25 -5.01 -14.29
CA SER A 183 -58.27 -4.27 -13.04
C SER A 183 -57.67 -5.16 -11.95
N ALA A 184 -56.35 -5.17 -11.83
CA ALA A 184 -55.63 -5.83 -10.76
C ALA A 184 -55.82 -5.06 -9.47
N ARG A 185 -56.89 -5.42 -8.73
CA ARG A 185 -57.03 -5.11 -7.31
C ARG A 185 -55.85 -5.72 -6.59
N GLY A 186 -54.93 -4.84 -6.11
CA GLY A 186 -53.87 -5.27 -5.20
C GLY A 186 -52.42 -4.95 -5.61
N VAL A 187 -52.20 -4.24 -6.72
CA VAL A 187 -50.83 -3.76 -7.01
C VAL A 187 -50.64 -2.39 -6.36
N THR A 188 -49.94 -2.38 -5.22
CA THR A 188 -49.46 -1.16 -4.57
C THR A 188 -48.38 -0.59 -5.48
N ARG A 189 -48.65 0.52 -6.14
CA ARG A 189 -47.65 1.27 -6.91
C ARG A 189 -46.69 1.91 -5.89
N VAL A 190 -45.56 1.28 -5.66
CA VAL A 190 -44.49 1.87 -4.86
C VAL A 190 -43.82 2.92 -5.74
N LEU A 191 -44.16 4.17 -5.51
CA LEU A 191 -43.40 5.28 -6.05
C LEU A 191 -42.07 5.29 -5.25
N ILE A 192 -40.97 4.88 -5.88
CA ILE A 192 -39.64 5.09 -5.33
C ILE A 192 -39.35 6.57 -5.47
N GLU A 193 -39.80 7.37 -4.52
CA GLU A 193 -39.33 8.75 -4.37
C GLU A 193 -37.84 8.67 -4.08
N ARG A 194 -37.02 9.06 -5.03
CA ARG A 194 -35.60 9.34 -4.75
C ARG A 194 -35.61 10.48 -3.76
N PRO A 195 -35.00 10.32 -2.56
CA PRO A 195 -34.97 11.38 -1.58
C PRO A 195 -34.43 12.66 -2.26
N PRO A 196 -35.11 13.80 -2.07
CA PRO A 196 -34.66 15.05 -2.69
C PRO A 196 -33.22 15.31 -2.22
N PHE A 197 -32.39 15.71 -3.18
CA PHE A 197 -30.97 16.02 -2.93
C PHE A 197 -30.90 17.17 -1.90
N ASN A 198 -30.66 16.82 -0.67
CA ASN A 198 -30.67 17.73 0.47
C ASN A 198 -29.27 18.34 0.63
N ILE A 199 -29.03 19.47 -0.02
CA ILE A 199 -27.77 20.23 0.04
C ILE A 199 -27.31 20.42 1.49
N ARG A 200 -28.27 20.62 2.43
CA ARG A 200 -27.97 20.83 3.84
C ARG A 200 -27.33 19.61 4.49
N ASP A 201 -27.78 18.40 4.15
CA ASP A 201 -27.24 17.16 4.73
C ASP A 201 -25.83 16.88 4.18
N TYR A 202 -25.58 17.23 2.91
CA TYR A 202 -24.23 17.15 2.33
C TYR A 202 -23.28 18.19 2.91
N LEU A 203 -23.73 19.44 3.11
CA LEU A 203 -22.94 20.48 3.76
C LEU A 203 -22.62 20.11 5.20
N TRP A 204 -23.59 19.57 5.95
CA TRP A 204 -23.39 19.15 7.32
C TRP A 204 -22.42 17.96 7.41
N SER A 205 -22.62 16.91 6.62
CA SER A 205 -21.71 15.76 6.59
C SER A 205 -20.30 16.13 6.13
N GLY A 206 -20.18 17.02 5.14
CA GLY A 206 -18.90 17.58 4.69
C GLY A 206 -18.18 18.36 5.80
N THR A 207 -18.90 19.23 6.52
CA THR A 207 -18.33 20.02 7.63
C THR A 207 -17.87 19.12 8.77
N VAL A 208 -18.68 18.14 9.16
CA VAL A 208 -18.32 17.17 10.22
C VAL A 208 -17.11 16.32 9.77
N GLY A 209 -17.06 15.92 8.50
CA GLY A 209 -15.91 15.22 7.91
C GLY A 209 -14.63 16.05 7.95
N LEU A 210 -14.71 17.33 7.60
CA LEU A 210 -13.56 18.27 7.64
C LEU A 210 -13.10 18.50 9.09
N MET A 211 -14.01 18.67 10.03
CA MET A 211 -13.64 18.80 11.45
C MET A 211 -12.97 17.53 11.99
N GLY A 212 -13.47 16.35 11.61
CA GLY A 212 -12.86 15.07 11.96
C GLY A 212 -11.45 14.93 11.39
N PHE A 213 -11.28 15.29 10.12
CA PHE A 213 -9.98 15.30 9.44
C PHE A 213 -9.01 16.28 10.10
N ALA A 214 -9.45 17.51 10.39
CA ALA A 214 -8.62 18.53 11.07
C ALA A 214 -8.19 18.05 12.46
N GLY A 215 -9.10 17.45 13.23
CA GLY A 215 -8.79 16.86 14.54
C GLY A 215 -7.75 15.73 14.45
N GLN A 216 -7.90 14.84 13.48
CA GLN A 216 -6.93 13.76 13.25
C GLN A 216 -5.56 14.31 12.83
N MET A 217 -5.53 15.31 11.94
CA MET A 217 -4.30 15.96 11.51
C MET A 217 -3.60 16.68 12.68
N MET A 218 -4.37 17.30 13.56
CA MET A 218 -3.83 17.93 14.77
C MET A 218 -3.14 16.90 15.68
N VAL A 219 -3.75 15.71 15.87
CA VAL A 219 -3.12 14.62 16.63
C VAL A 219 -1.80 14.19 15.97
N VAL A 220 -1.78 14.01 14.65
CA VAL A 220 -0.56 13.68 13.90
C VAL A 220 0.53 14.72 14.12
N LEU A 221 0.19 16.01 14.00
CA LEU A 221 1.15 17.10 14.18
C LEU A 221 1.70 17.17 15.62
N PHE A 222 0.85 16.99 16.63
CA PHE A 222 1.30 16.94 18.03
C PHE A 222 2.21 15.74 18.29
N LEU A 223 1.85 14.56 17.83
CA LEU A 223 2.70 13.38 17.96
C LEU A 223 4.05 13.57 17.27
N THR A 224 4.03 14.14 16.05
CA THR A 224 5.26 14.48 15.30
C THR A 224 6.10 15.50 16.05
N PHE A 225 5.49 16.54 16.58
CA PHE A 225 6.18 17.55 17.40
C PHE A 225 6.90 16.92 18.59
N PHE A 226 6.18 16.13 19.38
CA PHE A 226 6.79 15.47 20.54
C PHE A 226 7.85 14.45 20.15
N ALA A 227 7.65 13.70 19.07
CA ALA A 227 8.64 12.71 18.60
C ALA A 227 9.94 13.40 18.14
N LEU A 228 9.85 14.49 17.36
CA LEU A 228 11.01 15.27 16.92
C LEU A 228 11.74 15.95 18.09
N CYS A 229 10.99 16.49 19.08
CA CYS A 229 11.58 17.07 20.29
C CYS A 229 12.27 16.01 21.16
N ALA A 230 11.69 14.80 21.26
CA ALA A 230 12.27 13.70 22.03
C ALA A 230 13.58 13.18 21.41
N GLY A 231 13.77 13.32 20.10
CA GLY A 231 14.96 12.88 19.37
C GLY A 231 15.29 11.39 19.66
N ASP A 232 16.54 11.08 19.97
CA ASP A 232 17.01 9.71 20.19
C ASP A 232 16.54 9.04 21.49
N THR A 233 15.72 9.73 22.30
CA THR A 233 15.33 9.24 23.61
C THR A 233 14.59 7.88 23.54
N PHE A 234 13.67 7.75 22.57
CA PHE A 234 12.95 6.49 22.34
C PHE A 234 13.89 5.36 21.92
N ARG A 235 14.79 5.61 20.99
CA ARG A 235 15.80 4.66 20.52
C ARG A 235 16.67 4.15 21.66
N ARG A 236 17.20 5.07 22.50
CA ARG A 236 18.02 4.71 23.67
C ARG A 236 17.26 3.84 24.66
N LYS A 237 15.98 4.17 24.92
CA LYS A 237 15.14 3.38 25.83
C LYS A 237 14.84 1.99 25.26
N LEU A 238 14.53 1.88 23.95
CA LEU A 238 14.29 0.59 23.29
C LEU A 238 15.52 -0.34 23.40
N VAL A 239 16.70 0.19 23.11
CA VAL A 239 17.97 -0.56 23.27
C VAL A 239 18.21 -0.99 24.71
N LYS A 240 17.83 -0.15 25.70
CA LYS A 240 17.97 -0.49 27.12
C LYS A 240 17.05 -1.64 27.55
N ILE A 241 15.85 -1.72 27.01
CA ILE A 241 14.84 -2.75 27.33
C ILE A 241 15.21 -4.12 26.72
N THR A 242 16.01 -4.18 25.65
CA THR A 242 16.36 -5.42 24.94
C THR A 242 17.18 -6.42 25.80
N GLY A 243 17.54 -6.03 27.02
CA GLY A 243 18.18 -6.91 28.00
C GLY A 243 19.68 -6.66 28.21
N PRO A 244 20.33 -7.44 29.09
CA PRO A 244 21.73 -7.22 29.50
C PRO A 244 22.77 -7.63 28.46
N SER A 245 22.42 -8.50 27.51
CA SER A 245 23.35 -9.05 26.51
C SER A 245 23.81 -7.99 25.50
N LEU A 246 25.13 -7.78 25.41
CA LEU A 246 25.73 -6.85 24.44
C LEU A 246 25.43 -7.23 22.99
N SER A 247 25.42 -8.52 22.67
CA SER A 247 25.12 -9.02 21.31
C SER A 247 23.69 -8.67 20.89
N ARG A 248 22.69 -8.89 21.76
CA ARG A 248 21.29 -8.51 21.49
C ARG A 248 21.13 -7.00 21.32
N LYS A 249 21.78 -6.20 22.17
CA LYS A 249 21.78 -4.73 22.04
C LYS A 249 22.36 -4.28 20.70
N LYS A 250 23.47 -4.87 20.27
CA LYS A 250 24.11 -4.54 18.98
C LYS A 250 23.18 -4.87 17.81
N ILE A 251 22.57 -6.05 17.81
CA ILE A 251 21.60 -6.45 16.78
C ILE A 251 20.40 -5.49 16.71
N THR A 252 19.84 -5.14 17.89
CA THR A 252 18.70 -4.21 17.96
C THR A 252 19.07 -2.82 17.45
N VAL A 253 20.25 -2.30 17.80
CA VAL A 253 20.72 -1.00 17.30
C VAL A 253 20.87 -1.05 15.78
N GLN A 254 21.52 -2.08 15.25
CA GLN A 254 21.73 -2.24 13.82
C GLN A 254 20.39 -2.33 13.05
N LEU A 255 19.42 -3.11 13.59
CA LEU A 255 18.09 -3.22 12.99
C LEU A 255 17.35 -1.87 12.99
N LEU A 256 17.37 -1.16 14.11
CA LEU A 256 16.74 0.17 14.20
C LEU A 256 17.39 1.18 13.26
N ASP A 257 18.72 1.18 13.16
CA ASP A 257 19.46 2.07 12.23
C ASP A 257 19.13 1.75 10.78
N GLU A 258 19.06 0.48 10.46
CA GLU A 258 18.72 0.01 9.11
C GLU A 258 17.29 0.41 8.73
N ILE A 259 16.31 0.12 9.59
CA ILE A 259 14.89 0.50 9.38
C ILE A 259 14.76 2.02 9.25
N THR A 260 15.34 2.78 10.19
CA THR A 260 15.26 4.24 10.17
C THR A 260 15.88 4.80 8.89
N GLY A 261 17.09 4.36 8.53
CA GLY A 261 17.78 4.85 7.33
C GLY A 261 17.09 4.45 6.02
N GLN A 262 16.42 3.30 5.97
CA GLN A 262 15.62 2.89 4.81
C GLN A 262 14.37 3.76 4.68
N ILE A 263 13.64 4.00 5.78
CA ILE A 263 12.43 4.81 5.79
C ILE A 263 12.74 6.28 5.47
N GLU A 264 13.74 6.87 6.10
CA GLU A 264 14.17 8.26 5.84
C GLU A 264 14.52 8.46 4.37
N ARG A 265 15.33 7.56 3.81
CA ARG A 265 15.73 7.61 2.41
C ARG A 265 14.56 7.45 1.45
N TYR A 266 13.67 6.51 1.75
CA TYR A 266 12.43 6.31 0.98
C TYR A 266 11.56 7.57 1.00
N LEU A 267 11.31 8.14 2.18
CA LEU A 267 10.46 9.32 2.33
C LEU A 267 11.05 10.55 1.65
N LEU A 268 12.37 10.76 1.75
CA LEU A 268 13.06 11.85 1.04
C LEU A 268 12.93 11.72 -0.47
N VAL A 269 13.20 10.53 -1.01
CA VAL A 269 13.05 10.27 -2.44
C VAL A 269 11.59 10.44 -2.87
N GLN A 270 10.66 9.90 -2.10
CA GLN A 270 9.24 10.00 -2.39
C GLN A 270 8.75 11.45 -2.40
N LEU A 271 9.16 12.25 -1.42
CA LEU A 271 8.82 13.68 -1.37
C LEU A 271 9.40 14.44 -2.56
N LEU A 272 10.68 14.21 -2.88
CA LEU A 272 11.34 14.81 -4.04
C LEU A 272 10.64 14.41 -5.34
N MET A 273 10.34 13.13 -5.51
CA MET A 273 9.65 12.62 -6.71
C MET A 273 8.23 13.17 -6.83
N SER A 274 7.51 13.30 -5.72
CA SER A 274 6.18 13.91 -5.70
C SER A 274 6.22 15.37 -6.11
N LEU A 275 7.23 16.12 -5.67
CA LEU A 275 7.44 17.49 -6.12
C LEU A 275 7.77 17.58 -7.61
N VAL A 276 8.67 16.71 -8.10
CA VAL A 276 9.06 16.66 -9.52
C VAL A 276 7.87 16.31 -10.39
N VAL A 277 7.10 15.27 -10.04
CA VAL A 277 5.90 14.84 -10.77
C VAL A 277 4.84 15.95 -10.76
N GLY A 278 4.61 16.57 -9.60
CA GLY A 278 3.65 17.66 -9.47
C GLY A 278 4.01 18.87 -10.36
N VAL A 279 5.25 19.34 -10.30
CA VAL A 279 5.72 20.45 -11.11
C VAL A 279 5.74 20.10 -12.60
N ALA A 280 6.20 18.91 -12.96
CA ALA A 280 6.21 18.46 -14.35
C ALA A 280 4.78 18.38 -14.93
N THR A 281 3.84 17.83 -14.18
CA THR A 281 2.43 17.76 -14.58
C THR A 281 1.84 19.15 -14.75
N TRP A 282 2.07 20.04 -13.77
CA TRP A 282 1.62 21.44 -13.88
C TRP A 282 2.15 22.12 -15.14
N LEU A 283 3.46 22.08 -15.39
CA LEU A 283 4.08 22.74 -16.53
C LEU A 283 3.61 22.16 -17.88
N VAL A 284 3.52 20.84 -17.98
CA VAL A 284 3.08 20.17 -19.20
C VAL A 284 1.60 20.50 -19.49
N TYR A 285 0.75 20.48 -18.48
CA TYR A 285 -0.67 20.79 -18.66
C TYR A 285 -0.92 22.26 -18.93
N TRP A 286 -0.16 23.14 -18.31
CA TRP A 286 -0.15 24.56 -18.65
C TRP A 286 0.24 24.79 -20.11
N ALA A 287 1.28 24.12 -20.60
CA ALA A 287 1.73 24.22 -21.99
C ALA A 287 0.71 23.64 -22.99
N LEU A 288 -0.06 22.63 -22.59
CA LEU A 288 -1.15 22.05 -23.39
C LEU A 288 -2.45 22.87 -23.34
N GLY A 289 -2.50 23.93 -22.52
CA GLY A 289 -3.71 24.77 -22.35
C GLY A 289 -4.82 24.06 -21.59
N ILE A 290 -4.48 23.07 -20.76
CA ILE A 290 -5.46 22.38 -19.90
C ILE A 290 -5.83 23.30 -18.74
N GLU A 291 -7.11 23.54 -18.55
CA GLU A 291 -7.66 24.31 -17.43
C GLU A 291 -7.30 23.65 -16.09
N TYR A 292 -7.19 24.46 -15.05
CA TYR A 292 -6.84 24.00 -13.69
C TYR A 292 -5.52 23.20 -13.62
N SER A 293 -4.55 23.50 -14.50
CA SER A 293 -3.26 22.79 -14.59
C SER A 293 -2.51 22.74 -13.26
N ALA A 294 -2.61 23.80 -12.45
CA ALA A 294 -2.00 23.86 -11.12
C ALA A 294 -2.66 22.87 -10.12
N VAL A 295 -3.99 22.75 -10.19
CA VAL A 295 -4.73 21.76 -9.38
C VAL A 295 -4.27 20.35 -9.76
N TRP A 296 -4.17 20.05 -11.05
CA TRP A 296 -3.69 18.75 -11.54
C TRP A 296 -2.25 18.48 -11.12
N GLY A 297 -1.40 19.49 -11.12
CA GLY A 297 -0.02 19.38 -10.60
C GLY A 297 0.02 18.97 -9.12
N VAL A 298 -0.79 19.62 -8.29
CA VAL A 298 -0.89 19.28 -6.85
C VAL A 298 -1.48 17.89 -6.66
N VAL A 299 -2.55 17.54 -7.39
CA VAL A 299 -3.18 16.22 -7.34
C VAL A 299 -2.19 15.12 -7.76
N ALA A 300 -1.44 15.33 -8.84
CA ALA A 300 -0.42 14.40 -9.30
C ALA A 300 0.68 14.19 -8.28
N GLY A 301 1.18 15.28 -7.66
CA GLY A 301 2.17 15.21 -6.59
C GLY A 301 1.66 14.45 -5.36
N LEU A 302 0.45 14.72 -4.92
CA LEU A 302 -0.16 14.02 -3.78
C LEU A 302 -0.42 12.54 -4.07
N LEU A 303 -1.03 12.25 -5.23
CA LEU A 303 -1.36 10.86 -5.61
C LEU A 303 -0.11 10.03 -5.93
N ASN A 304 1.02 10.67 -6.26
CA ASN A 304 2.29 9.98 -6.47
C ASN A 304 2.80 9.22 -5.23
N PHE A 305 2.31 9.55 -4.02
CA PHE A 305 2.61 8.76 -2.82
C PHE A 305 2.01 7.36 -2.85
N VAL A 306 0.98 7.11 -3.68
CA VAL A 306 0.32 5.81 -3.80
C VAL A 306 0.78 5.11 -5.08
N PRO A 307 1.64 4.09 -5.00
CA PRO A 307 2.16 3.39 -6.17
C PRO A 307 1.02 2.83 -7.05
N TYR A 308 1.19 2.92 -8.36
CA TYR A 308 0.28 2.43 -9.40
C TYR A 308 -1.11 3.09 -9.42
N ILE A 309 -1.80 3.18 -8.28
CA ILE A 309 -3.15 3.76 -8.18
C ILE A 309 -3.09 5.26 -8.47
N GLY A 310 -2.09 5.96 -7.94
CA GLY A 310 -1.92 7.39 -8.15
C GLY A 310 -1.71 7.75 -9.62
N SER A 311 -0.78 7.07 -10.29
CA SER A 311 -0.52 7.30 -11.72
C SER A 311 -1.74 6.97 -12.60
N LEU A 312 -2.46 5.88 -12.30
CA LEU A 312 -3.67 5.52 -13.03
C LEU A 312 -4.79 6.56 -12.87
N ALA A 313 -5.00 7.02 -11.63
CA ALA A 313 -6.01 8.02 -11.32
C ALA A 313 -5.72 9.37 -11.99
N VAL A 314 -4.46 9.83 -11.95
CA VAL A 314 -4.05 11.09 -12.62
C VAL A 314 -4.17 10.96 -14.13
N THR A 315 -3.67 9.86 -14.71
CA THR A 315 -3.73 9.63 -16.17
C THR A 315 -5.16 9.55 -16.66
N GLY A 316 -6.02 8.78 -16.00
CA GLY A 316 -7.43 8.64 -16.37
C GLY A 316 -8.21 9.93 -16.15
N GLY A 317 -8.01 10.59 -15.00
CA GLY A 317 -8.69 11.84 -14.66
C GLY A 317 -8.33 12.99 -15.62
N SER A 318 -7.04 13.16 -15.91
CA SER A 318 -6.58 14.21 -16.83
C SER A 318 -7.00 13.97 -18.27
N ALA A 319 -6.98 12.72 -18.75
CA ALA A 319 -7.51 12.39 -20.06
C ALA A 319 -9.02 12.72 -20.17
N LEU A 320 -9.77 12.40 -19.12
CA LEU A 320 -11.18 12.73 -19.04
C LEU A 320 -11.42 14.24 -19.08
N VAL A 321 -10.72 15.02 -18.25
CA VAL A 321 -10.88 16.49 -18.21
C VAL A 321 -10.46 17.13 -19.53
N ALA A 322 -9.36 16.70 -20.14
CA ALA A 322 -8.97 17.18 -21.46
C ALA A 322 -10.01 16.86 -22.52
N PHE A 323 -10.61 15.66 -22.53
CA PHE A 323 -11.72 15.32 -23.42
C PHE A 323 -12.92 16.25 -23.24
N LEU A 324 -13.23 16.61 -22.00
CA LEU A 324 -14.37 17.44 -21.66
C LEU A 324 -14.16 18.90 -22.04
N GLN A 325 -12.96 19.41 -21.86
CA GLN A 325 -12.56 20.76 -22.18
C GLN A 325 -12.51 20.97 -23.71
N PHE A 326 -11.80 20.10 -24.43
CA PHE A 326 -11.54 20.27 -25.87
C PHE A 326 -12.58 19.57 -26.77
N GLY A 327 -13.34 18.60 -26.24
CA GLY A 327 -14.33 17.81 -27.00
C GLY A 327 -13.72 16.82 -27.99
N THR A 328 -12.41 16.60 -27.98
CA THR A 328 -11.66 15.75 -28.91
C THR A 328 -10.95 14.61 -28.22
N VAL A 329 -10.96 13.42 -28.83
CA VAL A 329 -10.22 12.25 -28.32
C VAL A 329 -8.72 12.47 -28.41
N ASP A 330 -8.25 13.22 -29.40
CA ASP A 330 -6.83 13.51 -29.60
C ASP A 330 -6.23 14.23 -28.39
N MET A 331 -6.89 15.26 -27.87
CA MET A 331 -6.44 15.98 -26.68
C MET A 331 -6.51 15.13 -25.40
N ALA A 332 -7.50 14.25 -25.29
CA ALA A 332 -7.57 13.28 -24.20
C ALA A 332 -6.37 12.32 -24.22
N LEU A 333 -6.00 11.81 -25.42
CA LEU A 333 -4.84 10.95 -25.60
C LEU A 333 -3.52 11.67 -25.35
N VAL A 334 -3.41 12.93 -25.75
CA VAL A 334 -2.22 13.77 -25.51
C VAL A 334 -2.06 14.02 -24.01
N ALA A 335 -3.11 14.43 -23.30
CA ALA A 335 -3.06 14.68 -21.86
C ALA A 335 -2.78 13.40 -21.05
N GLY A 336 -3.52 12.32 -21.36
CA GLY A 336 -3.28 11.02 -20.72
C GLY A 336 -1.91 10.44 -21.04
N GLY A 337 -1.48 10.55 -22.31
CA GLY A 337 -0.14 10.12 -22.73
C GLY A 337 0.99 10.90 -22.07
N ALA A 338 0.83 12.22 -21.94
CA ALA A 338 1.78 13.08 -21.22
C ALA A 338 1.87 12.68 -19.75
N SER A 339 0.74 12.47 -19.06
CA SER A 339 0.71 11.97 -17.70
C SER A 339 1.42 10.61 -17.58
N LEU A 340 1.06 9.67 -18.46
CA LEU A 340 1.67 8.34 -18.47
C LEU A 340 3.18 8.43 -18.69
N ALA A 341 3.65 9.29 -19.59
CA ALA A 341 5.08 9.52 -19.84
C ALA A 341 5.78 10.08 -18.59
N ILE A 342 5.21 11.11 -17.92
CA ILE A 342 5.75 11.68 -16.70
C ILE A 342 5.88 10.59 -15.62
N HIS A 343 4.84 9.81 -15.38
CA HIS A 343 4.85 8.76 -14.36
C HIS A 343 5.78 7.59 -14.74
N THR A 344 5.88 7.24 -16.01
CA THR A 344 6.77 6.18 -16.50
C THR A 344 8.23 6.59 -16.36
N ILE A 345 8.58 7.80 -16.77
CA ILE A 345 9.93 8.35 -16.65
C ILE A 345 10.31 8.48 -15.15
N SER A 346 9.42 9.05 -14.35
CA SER A 346 9.69 9.23 -12.92
C SER A 346 9.81 7.90 -12.19
N GLY A 347 8.92 6.95 -12.42
CA GLY A 347 8.89 5.66 -11.73
C GLY A 347 9.95 4.65 -12.20
N ASN A 348 10.20 4.57 -13.50
CA ASN A 348 11.10 3.55 -14.07
C ASN A 348 12.53 4.02 -14.34
N LEU A 349 12.76 5.33 -14.47
CA LEU A 349 14.09 5.89 -14.74
C LEU A 349 14.63 6.66 -13.53
N VAL A 350 13.89 7.67 -13.04
CA VAL A 350 14.40 8.60 -12.04
C VAL A 350 14.40 7.96 -10.64
N THR A 351 13.33 7.28 -10.25
CA THR A 351 13.24 6.62 -8.94
C THR A 351 14.32 5.55 -8.75
N PRO A 352 14.57 4.58 -9.66
CA PRO A 352 15.65 3.62 -9.53
C PRO A 352 17.03 4.27 -9.48
N TRP A 353 17.25 5.34 -10.25
CA TRP A 353 18.50 6.08 -10.24
C TRP A 353 18.78 6.74 -8.88
N LEU A 354 17.77 7.31 -8.25
CA LEU A 354 17.86 7.91 -6.92
C LEU A 354 17.93 6.87 -5.79
N THR A 355 17.29 5.70 -5.98
CA THR A 355 17.15 4.66 -4.95
C THR A 355 18.07 3.46 -5.16
N SER A 356 19.11 3.55 -5.98
CA SER A 356 19.93 2.45 -6.53
C SER A 356 20.34 1.31 -5.57
N ARG A 357 20.00 1.42 -4.27
CA ARG A 357 20.27 0.40 -3.24
C ARG A 357 19.13 0.24 -2.21
N ALA A 358 18.03 0.98 -2.31
CA ALA A 358 16.96 0.93 -1.32
C ALA A 358 15.79 0.11 -1.85
N SER A 359 15.47 -0.97 -1.18
CA SER A 359 14.31 -1.82 -1.36
C SER A 359 14.30 -2.72 -2.61
N SER A 360 14.93 -3.89 -2.46
CA SER A 360 14.79 -5.02 -3.39
C SER A 360 13.50 -5.80 -3.14
N MET A 361 12.33 -5.12 -3.19
CA MET A 361 11.04 -5.78 -3.02
C MET A 361 10.46 -6.21 -4.36
N ASN A 362 9.79 -7.36 -4.37
CA ASN A 362 9.07 -7.84 -5.54
C ASN A 362 7.87 -6.91 -5.84
N PRO A 363 7.71 -6.40 -7.09
CA PRO A 363 6.60 -5.53 -7.46
C PRO A 363 5.21 -6.11 -7.16
N VAL A 364 5.04 -7.43 -7.27
CA VAL A 364 3.77 -8.11 -6.94
C VAL A 364 3.46 -7.97 -5.45
N VAL A 365 4.46 -8.16 -4.59
CA VAL A 365 4.32 -8.00 -3.13
C VAL A 365 3.97 -6.55 -2.78
N VAL A 366 4.62 -5.58 -3.43
CA VAL A 366 4.31 -4.15 -3.26
C VAL A 366 2.86 -3.87 -3.62
N PHE A 367 2.41 -4.32 -4.81
CA PHE A 367 1.03 -4.09 -5.26
C PHE A 367 0.00 -4.77 -4.34
N ALA A 368 0.22 -6.04 -4.01
CA ALA A 368 -0.66 -6.79 -3.10
C ALA A 368 -0.75 -6.13 -1.72
N SER A 369 0.37 -5.64 -1.17
CA SER A 369 0.38 -4.96 0.12
C SER A 369 -0.33 -3.61 0.08
N VAL A 370 -0.15 -2.81 -0.97
CA VAL A 370 -0.89 -1.54 -1.12
C VAL A 370 -2.40 -1.81 -1.13
N LEU A 371 -2.85 -2.85 -1.87
CA LEU A 371 -4.27 -3.26 -1.87
C LEU A 371 -4.74 -3.74 -0.50
N ALA A 372 -3.95 -4.57 0.18
CA ALA A 372 -4.30 -5.11 1.50
C ALA A 372 -4.41 -4.01 2.55
N TRP A 373 -3.43 -3.12 2.65
CA TRP A 373 -3.47 -1.99 3.58
C TRP A 373 -4.54 -0.97 3.19
N GLY A 374 -4.77 -0.76 1.88
CA GLY A 374 -5.85 0.07 1.37
C GLY A 374 -7.23 -0.46 1.75
N TRP A 375 -7.43 -1.78 1.68
CA TRP A 375 -8.66 -2.42 2.16
C TRP A 375 -8.84 -2.29 3.68
N LEU A 376 -7.73 -2.37 4.43
CA LEU A 376 -7.75 -2.32 5.89
C LEU A 376 -8.05 -0.91 6.44
N TRP A 377 -7.35 0.12 5.92
CA TRP A 377 -7.37 1.49 6.44
C TRP A 377 -7.71 2.58 5.39
N GLY A 378 -8.24 2.17 4.23
CA GLY A 378 -8.62 3.10 3.15
C GLY A 378 -7.41 3.86 2.60
N ILE A 379 -7.60 5.16 2.32
CA ILE A 379 -6.57 6.02 1.71
C ILE A 379 -5.28 6.08 2.55
N TRP A 380 -5.42 6.05 3.87
CA TRP A 380 -4.26 6.05 4.78
C TRP A 380 -3.47 4.75 4.68
N GLY A 381 -4.15 3.63 4.50
CA GLY A 381 -3.51 2.34 4.24
C GLY A 381 -2.76 2.30 2.92
N LEU A 382 -3.32 2.90 1.86
CA LEU A 382 -2.63 3.03 0.58
C LEU A 382 -1.31 3.80 0.71
N LEU A 383 -1.32 4.89 1.49
CA LEU A 383 -0.15 5.75 1.70
C LEU A 383 0.90 5.09 2.62
N LEU A 384 0.46 4.42 3.68
CA LEU A 384 1.33 3.77 4.66
C LEU A 384 1.80 2.38 4.22
N GLY A 385 1.17 1.77 3.22
CA GLY A 385 1.42 0.39 2.82
C GLY A 385 2.89 0.10 2.53
N MET A 386 3.57 0.95 1.76
CA MET A 386 4.99 0.78 1.45
C MET A 386 5.91 0.90 2.67
N PRO A 387 5.83 1.95 3.50
CA PRO A 387 6.63 2.05 4.72
C PRO A 387 6.42 0.87 5.68
N ILE A 388 5.17 0.44 5.86
CA ILE A 388 4.86 -0.72 6.73
C ILE A 388 5.54 -1.99 6.20
N MET A 389 5.47 -2.23 4.89
CA MET A 389 6.10 -3.40 4.29
C MET A 389 7.62 -3.36 4.35
N MET A 390 8.23 -2.19 4.28
CA MET A 390 9.67 -2.04 4.51
C MET A 390 10.07 -2.48 5.92
N VAL A 391 9.30 -2.09 6.93
CA VAL A 391 9.51 -2.52 8.31
C VAL A 391 9.33 -4.02 8.47
N ILE A 392 8.23 -4.57 7.93
CA ILE A 392 7.94 -6.01 7.97
C ILE A 392 9.09 -6.78 7.31
N LYS A 393 9.52 -6.37 6.11
CA LYS A 393 10.64 -7.03 5.41
C LYS A 393 11.93 -6.96 6.22
N ALA A 394 12.29 -5.79 6.75
CA ALA A 394 13.50 -5.64 7.56
C ALA A 394 13.49 -6.54 8.81
N VAL A 395 12.33 -6.75 9.42
CA VAL A 395 12.16 -7.71 10.53
C VAL A 395 12.29 -9.15 10.04
N CYS A 396 11.62 -9.51 8.94
CA CYS A 396 11.66 -10.87 8.38
C CYS A 396 13.07 -11.26 7.94
N ASP A 397 13.85 -10.34 7.37
CA ASP A 397 15.22 -10.60 6.94
C ASP A 397 16.18 -10.88 8.12
N ARG A 398 15.82 -10.47 9.35
CA ARG A 398 16.66 -10.61 10.55
C ARG A 398 16.25 -11.73 11.51
N VAL A 399 14.99 -12.16 11.46
CA VAL A 399 14.46 -13.23 12.31
C VAL A 399 14.60 -14.56 11.54
N GLU A 400 15.33 -15.53 12.10
CA GLU A 400 15.65 -16.79 11.41
C GLU A 400 14.41 -17.55 10.95
N ASP A 401 13.38 -17.61 11.78
CA ASP A 401 12.12 -18.29 11.47
C ASP A 401 11.30 -17.59 10.36
N LEU A 402 11.55 -16.30 10.12
CA LEU A 402 10.84 -15.48 9.14
C LEU A 402 11.63 -15.23 7.84
N LYS A 403 12.88 -15.66 7.76
CA LYS A 403 13.74 -15.52 6.56
C LYS A 403 13.06 -16.01 5.27
N PRO A 404 12.35 -17.16 5.23
CA PRO A 404 11.67 -17.59 4.01
C PRO A 404 10.63 -16.59 3.52
N ILE A 405 9.95 -15.90 4.46
CA ILE A 405 8.99 -14.83 4.12
C ILE A 405 9.74 -13.60 3.59
N GLY A 406 10.88 -13.25 4.19
CA GLY A 406 11.75 -12.16 3.72
C GLY A 406 12.26 -12.40 2.31
N GLU A 407 12.69 -13.62 1.96
CA GLU A 407 13.10 -14.03 0.62
C GLU A 407 11.94 -13.96 -0.38
N LEU A 408 10.73 -14.42 -0.01
CA LEU A 408 9.54 -14.33 -0.86
C LEU A 408 9.18 -12.87 -1.18
N MET A 409 9.42 -11.95 -0.24
CA MET A 409 9.20 -10.51 -0.42
C MET A 409 10.30 -9.83 -1.23
N GLY A 410 11.46 -10.48 -1.40
CA GLY A 410 12.60 -10.00 -2.17
C GLY A 410 12.41 -10.13 -3.69
N LYS A 411 13.39 -9.61 -4.44
CA LYS A 411 13.50 -9.83 -5.89
C LYS A 411 14.17 -11.15 -6.17
#